data_64bd83785d0ac0d86a614bb4dbfbc6bc
#
_entry.id   64bd83785d0ac0d86a614bb4dbfbc6bc
#
_cell.length_a   1.000
_cell.length_b   1.000
_cell.length_c   1.000
_cell.angle_alpha   90.00
_cell.angle_beta   90.00
_cell.angle_gamma   90.00
#
_symmetry.space_group_name_H-M   'P 1'
#
loop_
_entity.id
_entity.type
_entity.pdbx_description
1 polymer ?
#
loop_
_entity_poly.entity_id
_entity_poly.type
_entity_poly.pdbx_seq_one_letter_code
_entity_poly.pdbx_strand_id
1 'polypeptide(L)'
;MARVIGGIATSHVPSIGKAIARGWENDPHWKPFFDGYKPVHAWLDEVQPDLAVVVYNDHGLNFFLDKMPTFAVGAASQYKNADEGWGLPVVAPYSGDPRFSWHLIESLVADEFDITTCQEMLVDHAFTVPMSLLWPKPEWRAVPTAPISINTVQYPLPTPTRCYKLGKAIGRAIESYEEDIRVLVIGTGGLSHQLDGERAGYINKKFDLLCLEQIVNDPEELARYSVHDLVRDAGAQGVELLMWFVMRGAMTGQVTEKHHTYHVPISNTAAGLMVLENKTQGNDRWLAQDKEFEIGRKSISNPKSEISNWTA
;
A
#
# COMPACT_ATOMS: atom_id res chain seq x y z
N MET A 1 -6.93 -20.21 7.76
CA MET A 1 -7.14 -18.77 8.01
C MET A 1 -6.11 -18.01 7.20
N ALA A 2 -6.52 -16.88 6.67
CA ALA A 2 -5.63 -16.02 5.89
C ALA A 2 -4.42 -15.55 6.72
N ARG A 3 -3.31 -15.26 6.04
CA ARG A 3 -2.10 -14.76 6.67
C ARG A 3 -1.39 -13.75 5.79
N VAL A 4 -0.79 -12.74 6.41
CA VAL A 4 0.13 -11.82 5.73
C VAL A 4 1.45 -12.56 5.52
N ILE A 5 1.82 -12.80 4.26
CA ILE A 5 3.06 -13.50 3.92
C ILE A 5 4.25 -12.56 3.82
N GLY A 6 4.00 -11.29 3.52
CA GLY A 6 5.03 -10.28 3.39
C GLY A 6 4.46 -8.92 3.03
N GLY A 7 5.36 -7.94 2.99
CA GLY A 7 5.08 -6.58 2.55
C GLY A 7 6.06 -6.13 1.49
N ILE A 8 5.55 -5.41 0.50
CA ILE A 8 6.39 -4.71 -0.48
C ILE A 8 6.10 -3.22 -0.39
N ALA A 9 7.16 -2.43 -0.25
CA ALA A 9 7.08 -0.99 -0.42
C ALA A 9 7.77 -0.61 -1.73
N THR A 10 7.14 0.25 -2.55
CA THR A 10 7.68 0.61 -3.87
C THR A 10 7.18 1.96 -4.36
N SER A 11 8.07 2.75 -4.94
CA SER A 11 7.70 4.01 -5.57
C SER A 11 6.84 3.79 -6.82
N HIS A 12 6.00 4.80 -7.14
CA HIS A 12 5.02 4.72 -8.24
C HIS A 12 5.16 5.86 -9.27
N VAL A 13 6.35 6.40 -9.46
CA VAL A 13 6.59 7.58 -10.32
C VAL A 13 6.04 7.38 -11.75
N PRO A 14 5.26 8.32 -12.32
CA PRO A 14 4.71 8.17 -13.68
C PRO A 14 5.77 7.93 -14.77
N SER A 15 6.99 8.48 -14.60
CA SER A 15 8.09 8.25 -15.53
C SER A 15 8.52 6.78 -15.65
N ILE A 16 8.33 6.00 -14.58
CA ILE A 16 8.56 4.53 -14.58
C ILE A 16 7.55 3.87 -15.54
N GLY A 17 6.27 4.23 -15.45
CA GLY A 17 5.23 3.73 -16.35
C GLY A 17 5.52 4.06 -17.81
N LYS A 18 6.03 5.27 -18.08
CA LYS A 18 6.49 5.65 -19.43
C LYS A 18 7.69 4.83 -19.92
N ALA A 19 8.63 4.53 -19.02
CA ALA A 19 9.78 3.69 -19.35
C ALA A 19 9.34 2.27 -19.73
N ILE A 20 8.41 1.69 -18.97
CA ILE A 20 7.78 0.38 -19.28
C ILE A 20 7.08 0.44 -20.65
N ALA A 21 6.24 1.45 -20.88
CA ALA A 21 5.50 1.60 -22.12
C ALA A 21 6.39 1.73 -23.37
N ARG A 22 7.62 2.23 -23.21
CA ARG A 22 8.59 2.44 -24.28
C ARG A 22 9.64 1.33 -24.38
N GLY A 23 9.59 0.32 -23.53
CA GLY A 23 10.56 -0.77 -23.51
C GLY A 23 11.97 -0.32 -23.12
N TRP A 24 12.07 0.65 -22.21
CA TRP A 24 13.36 1.22 -21.77
C TRP A 24 14.02 0.44 -20.61
N GLU A 25 13.58 -0.74 -20.29
CA GLU A 25 14.11 -1.55 -19.19
C GLU A 25 15.60 -1.88 -19.35
N ASN A 26 16.09 -1.91 -20.61
CA ASN A 26 17.49 -2.14 -20.93
C ASN A 26 18.27 -0.84 -21.24
N ASP A 27 17.64 0.32 -21.22
CA ASP A 27 18.33 1.58 -21.34
C ASP A 27 19.34 1.76 -20.19
N PRO A 28 20.59 2.22 -20.46
CA PRO A 28 21.61 2.35 -19.41
C PRO A 28 21.21 3.17 -18.19
N HIS A 29 20.33 4.15 -18.33
CA HIS A 29 19.83 4.97 -17.23
C HIS A 29 18.77 4.24 -16.40
N TRP A 30 17.92 3.43 -17.05
CA TRP A 30 16.82 2.72 -16.40
C TRP A 30 17.19 1.33 -15.92
N LYS A 31 18.13 0.70 -16.58
CA LYS A 31 18.51 -0.69 -16.29
C LYS A 31 18.82 -0.98 -14.81
N PRO A 32 19.58 -0.15 -14.06
CA PRO A 32 19.85 -0.41 -12.65
C PRO A 32 18.57 -0.40 -11.80
N PHE A 33 17.60 0.44 -12.15
CA PHE A 33 16.30 0.48 -11.48
C PHE A 33 15.51 -0.82 -11.72
N PHE A 34 15.33 -1.23 -12.98
CA PHE A 34 14.58 -2.45 -13.31
C PHE A 34 15.30 -3.73 -12.86
N ASP A 35 16.62 -3.77 -12.89
CA ASP A 35 17.39 -4.90 -12.35
C ASP A 35 17.12 -5.09 -10.84
N GLY A 36 16.80 -4.06 -10.09
CA GLY A 36 16.40 -4.11 -8.71
C GLY A 36 15.13 -4.92 -8.44
N TYR A 37 14.26 -5.11 -9.44
CA TYR A 37 13.04 -5.91 -9.32
C TYR A 37 13.24 -7.41 -9.57
N LYS A 38 14.36 -7.84 -10.13
CA LYS A 38 14.63 -9.27 -10.39
C LYS A 38 14.57 -10.13 -9.12
N PRO A 39 15.18 -9.72 -7.98
CA PRO A 39 15.03 -10.48 -6.74
C PRO A 39 13.60 -10.52 -6.23
N VAL A 40 12.83 -9.45 -6.47
CA VAL A 40 11.40 -9.39 -6.09
C VAL A 40 10.58 -10.40 -6.89
N HIS A 41 10.81 -10.49 -8.21
CA HIS A 41 10.14 -11.48 -9.05
C HIS A 41 10.43 -12.91 -8.58
N ALA A 42 11.70 -13.23 -8.29
CA ALA A 42 12.07 -14.53 -7.76
C ALA A 42 11.39 -14.83 -6.42
N TRP A 43 11.31 -13.83 -5.53
CA TRP A 43 10.62 -13.98 -4.26
C TRP A 43 9.09 -14.13 -4.44
N LEU A 44 8.45 -13.38 -5.34
CA LEU A 44 7.03 -13.54 -5.66
C LEU A 44 6.72 -14.93 -6.25
N ASP A 45 7.62 -15.46 -7.09
CA ASP A 45 7.52 -16.83 -7.62
C ASP A 45 7.65 -17.89 -6.52
N GLU A 46 8.40 -17.62 -5.44
CA GLU A 46 8.51 -18.50 -4.29
C GLU A 46 7.28 -18.46 -3.38
N VAL A 47 6.82 -17.25 -3.02
CA VAL A 47 5.76 -17.10 -2.01
C VAL A 47 4.35 -17.21 -2.58
N GLN A 48 4.16 -16.98 -3.88
CA GLN A 48 2.89 -17.18 -4.59
C GLN A 48 1.67 -16.59 -3.87
N PRO A 49 1.51 -15.26 -3.77
CA PRO A 49 0.36 -14.66 -3.10
C PRO A 49 -0.95 -15.02 -3.79
N ASP A 50 -1.99 -15.25 -3.00
CA ASP A 50 -3.35 -15.51 -3.50
C ASP A 50 -4.17 -14.23 -3.64
N LEU A 51 -3.79 -13.16 -2.90
CA LEU A 51 -4.41 -11.85 -2.92
C LEU A 51 -3.39 -10.75 -2.57
N ALA A 52 -3.52 -9.57 -3.18
CA ALA A 52 -2.74 -8.39 -2.85
C ALA A 52 -3.62 -7.26 -2.29
N VAL A 53 -3.35 -6.81 -1.07
CA VAL A 53 -3.85 -5.54 -0.54
C VAL A 53 -2.91 -4.44 -1.01
N VAL A 54 -3.41 -3.51 -1.83
CA VAL A 54 -2.60 -2.44 -2.44
C VAL A 54 -2.97 -1.11 -1.82
N VAL A 55 -2.06 -0.56 -1.01
CA VAL A 55 -2.21 0.73 -0.35
C VAL A 55 -1.54 1.80 -1.20
N TYR A 56 -2.32 2.75 -1.70
CA TYR A 56 -1.88 3.78 -2.64
C TYR A 56 -2.61 5.10 -2.36
N ASN A 57 -2.26 6.17 -3.05
CA ASN A 57 -3.01 7.42 -3.07
C ASN A 57 -3.62 7.66 -4.46
N ASP A 58 -4.80 8.22 -4.51
CA ASP A 58 -5.41 8.69 -5.75
C ASP A 58 -4.91 10.11 -6.05
N HIS A 59 -4.56 10.39 -7.30
CA HIS A 59 -4.07 11.69 -7.75
C HIS A 59 -5.17 12.58 -8.35
N GLY A 60 -6.39 12.48 -7.83
CA GLY A 60 -7.53 13.26 -8.29
C GLY A 60 -8.20 12.69 -9.54
N LEU A 61 -8.13 11.38 -9.73
CA LEU A 61 -8.76 10.66 -10.85
C LEU A 61 -10.06 9.96 -10.43
N ASN A 62 -10.19 9.65 -9.15
CA ASN A 62 -11.37 9.01 -8.58
C ASN A 62 -11.95 9.83 -7.41
N PHE A 63 -11.10 10.44 -6.59
CA PHE A 63 -11.50 11.32 -5.50
C PHE A 63 -11.09 12.76 -5.79
N PHE A 64 -12.04 13.69 -5.69
CA PHE A 64 -11.85 15.10 -6.00
C PHE A 64 -11.92 15.97 -4.74
N LEU A 65 -11.47 17.21 -4.83
CA LEU A 65 -11.38 18.12 -3.69
C LEU A 65 -12.74 18.47 -3.05
N ASP A 66 -13.85 18.18 -3.71
CA ASP A 66 -15.19 18.35 -3.16
C ASP A 66 -15.56 17.27 -2.13
N LYS A 67 -14.94 16.08 -2.23
CA LYS A 67 -15.18 14.91 -1.36
C LYS A 67 -13.92 14.05 -1.28
N MET A 68 -12.99 14.43 -0.43
CA MET A 68 -11.73 13.70 -0.26
C MET A 68 -11.80 12.78 0.98
N PRO A 69 -11.95 11.46 0.79
CA PRO A 69 -11.96 10.52 1.90
C PRO A 69 -10.56 10.38 2.52
N THR A 70 -10.47 10.32 3.83
CA THR A 70 -9.19 10.03 4.50
C THR A 70 -8.69 8.64 4.16
N PHE A 71 -9.60 7.65 4.19
CA PHE A 71 -9.36 6.26 3.81
C PHE A 71 -10.51 5.76 2.97
N ALA A 72 -10.21 5.11 1.85
CA ALA A 72 -11.21 4.48 1.01
C ALA A 72 -10.77 3.05 0.66
N VAL A 73 -11.72 2.12 0.64
CA VAL A 73 -11.47 0.70 0.31
C VAL A 73 -12.34 0.32 -0.87
N GLY A 74 -11.72 -0.23 -1.90
CA GLY A 74 -12.41 -0.78 -3.06
C GLY A 74 -13.04 -2.13 -2.74
N ALA A 75 -14.32 -2.30 -3.11
CA ALA A 75 -15.09 -3.54 -2.94
C ALA A 75 -15.73 -4.00 -4.26
N ALA A 76 -15.04 -3.77 -5.37
CA ALA A 76 -15.48 -4.16 -6.72
C ALA A 76 -14.86 -5.49 -7.15
N SER A 77 -15.51 -6.16 -8.10
CA SER A 77 -14.94 -7.37 -8.74
C SER A 77 -13.85 -7.06 -9.75
N GLN A 78 -13.76 -5.80 -10.20
CA GLN A 78 -12.77 -5.31 -11.16
C GLN A 78 -12.47 -3.83 -10.91
N TYR A 79 -11.22 -3.44 -11.19
CA TYR A 79 -10.75 -2.05 -11.12
C TYR A 79 -10.18 -1.63 -12.47
N LYS A 80 -10.81 -0.62 -13.08
CA LYS A 80 -10.39 -0.06 -14.35
C LYS A 80 -9.32 1.01 -14.12
N ASN A 81 -8.41 1.16 -15.08
CA ASN A 81 -7.45 2.24 -15.05
C ASN A 81 -8.14 3.57 -15.34
N ALA A 82 -7.78 4.61 -14.62
CA ALA A 82 -8.05 5.98 -15.02
C ALA A 82 -7.24 6.33 -16.26
N ASP A 83 -7.82 7.13 -17.18
CA ASP A 83 -7.07 7.75 -18.26
C ASP A 83 -6.47 9.06 -17.75
N GLU A 84 -5.17 9.05 -17.50
CA GLU A 84 -4.45 10.18 -16.94
C GLU A 84 -3.92 11.15 -18.02
N GLY A 85 -4.08 10.84 -19.31
CA GLY A 85 -3.63 11.69 -20.41
C GLY A 85 -2.11 11.85 -20.55
N TRP A 86 -1.31 11.19 -19.70
CA TRP A 86 0.15 11.33 -19.64
C TRP A 86 0.89 10.40 -20.61
N GLY A 87 0.15 9.65 -21.43
CA GLY A 87 0.70 8.61 -22.30
C GLY A 87 1.14 7.37 -21.53
N LEU A 88 0.57 7.15 -20.34
CA LEU A 88 0.67 5.88 -19.63
C LEU A 88 -0.21 4.85 -20.32
N PRO A 89 0.22 3.58 -20.41
CA PRO A 89 -0.57 2.54 -21.02
C PRO A 89 -1.81 2.26 -20.17
N VAL A 90 -2.97 2.23 -20.80
CA VAL A 90 -4.18 1.66 -20.19
C VAL A 90 -4.04 0.14 -20.28
N VAL A 91 -3.95 -0.51 -19.13
CA VAL A 91 -3.87 -1.98 -19.05
C VAL A 91 -5.26 -2.58 -18.84
N ALA A 92 -5.39 -3.89 -19.01
CA ALA A 92 -6.63 -4.60 -18.70
C ALA A 92 -7.04 -4.35 -17.23
N PRO A 93 -8.36 -4.33 -16.92
CA PRO A 93 -8.81 -4.16 -15.55
C PRO A 93 -8.17 -5.19 -14.60
N TYR A 94 -7.85 -4.77 -13.41
CA TYR A 94 -7.37 -5.65 -12.35
C TYR A 94 -8.55 -6.39 -11.71
N SER A 95 -8.38 -7.66 -11.42
CA SER A 95 -9.36 -8.43 -10.66
C SER A 95 -9.42 -7.95 -9.22
N GLY A 96 -10.62 -7.83 -8.66
CA GLY A 96 -10.85 -7.60 -7.25
C GLY A 96 -11.45 -8.82 -6.57
N ASP A 97 -11.43 -8.83 -5.24
CA ASP A 97 -12.15 -9.80 -4.41
C ASP A 97 -13.15 -9.06 -3.52
N PRO A 98 -14.43 -8.93 -3.94
CA PRO A 98 -15.42 -8.22 -3.14
C PRO A 98 -15.66 -8.85 -1.77
N ARG A 99 -15.60 -10.19 -1.67
CA ARG A 99 -15.84 -10.89 -0.40
C ARG A 99 -14.80 -10.56 0.63
N PHE A 100 -13.53 -10.65 0.24
CA PHE A 100 -12.42 -10.23 1.09
C PHE A 100 -12.47 -8.74 1.42
N SER A 101 -12.76 -7.88 0.42
CA SER A 101 -12.83 -6.43 0.61
C SER A 101 -13.93 -6.02 1.58
N TRP A 102 -15.11 -6.66 1.52
CA TRP A 102 -16.19 -6.41 2.49
C TRP A 102 -15.82 -6.86 3.89
N HIS A 103 -15.21 -8.04 4.06
CA HIS A 103 -14.69 -8.47 5.35
C HIS A 103 -13.66 -7.47 5.92
N LEU A 104 -12.78 -6.96 5.07
CA LEU A 104 -11.81 -5.94 5.46
C LEU A 104 -12.49 -4.64 5.91
N ILE A 105 -13.48 -4.13 5.15
CA ILE A 105 -14.26 -2.94 5.48
C ILE A 105 -14.97 -3.10 6.83
N GLU A 106 -15.71 -4.19 7.01
CA GLU A 106 -16.45 -4.47 8.25
C GLU A 106 -15.51 -4.55 9.46
N SER A 107 -14.37 -5.22 9.29
CA SER A 107 -13.34 -5.33 10.35
C SER A 107 -12.75 -3.97 10.71
N LEU A 108 -12.44 -3.13 9.72
CA LEU A 108 -11.86 -1.81 9.95
C LEU A 108 -12.87 -0.86 10.62
N VAL A 109 -14.15 -0.92 10.23
CA VAL A 109 -15.22 -0.14 10.88
C VAL A 109 -15.40 -0.60 12.33
N ALA A 110 -15.34 -1.91 12.60
CA ALA A 110 -15.40 -2.44 13.96
C ALA A 110 -14.17 -2.03 14.81
N ASP A 111 -13.03 -1.79 14.17
CA ASP A 111 -11.80 -1.27 14.79
C ASP A 111 -11.75 0.28 14.81
N GLU A 112 -12.92 0.95 14.68
CA GLU A 112 -13.12 2.40 14.82
C GLU A 112 -12.44 3.25 13.71
N PHE A 113 -12.26 2.68 12.50
CA PHE A 113 -11.82 3.45 11.35
C PHE A 113 -13.01 3.89 10.49
N ASP A 114 -13.04 5.20 10.15
CA ASP A 114 -14.00 5.75 9.20
C ASP A 114 -13.54 5.39 7.78
N ILE A 115 -14.22 4.44 7.17
CA ILE A 115 -13.89 3.91 5.84
C ILE A 115 -14.92 4.35 4.82
N THR A 116 -14.47 4.95 3.72
CA THR A 116 -15.28 5.15 2.53
C THR A 116 -15.26 3.87 1.70
N THR A 117 -16.44 3.27 1.50
CA THR A 117 -16.61 2.06 0.70
C THR A 117 -16.82 2.41 -0.76
N CYS A 118 -16.03 1.84 -1.67
CA CYS A 118 -16.10 2.07 -3.10
C CYS A 118 -16.48 0.78 -3.84
N GLN A 119 -17.74 0.68 -4.28
CA GLN A 119 -18.20 -0.44 -5.12
C GLN A 119 -17.81 -0.27 -6.60
N GLU A 120 -17.47 0.94 -6.99
CA GLU A 120 -16.80 1.27 -8.24
C GLU A 120 -15.61 2.17 -7.90
N MET A 121 -14.45 1.90 -8.47
CA MET A 121 -13.22 2.64 -8.21
C MET A 121 -12.31 2.57 -9.43
N LEU A 122 -11.87 3.72 -9.89
CA LEU A 122 -10.77 3.81 -10.84
C LEU A 122 -9.44 3.72 -10.09
N VAL A 123 -8.41 3.21 -10.75
CA VAL A 123 -7.05 3.17 -10.23
C VAL A 123 -6.11 3.90 -11.17
N ASP A 124 -5.21 4.70 -10.63
CA ASP A 124 -4.25 5.51 -11.37
C ASP A 124 -2.84 4.91 -11.35
N HIS A 125 -1.84 5.71 -11.78
CA HIS A 125 -0.44 5.26 -11.82
C HIS A 125 0.11 4.85 -10.46
N ALA A 126 -0.40 5.38 -9.36
CA ALA A 126 0.05 4.99 -8.02
C ALA A 126 -0.26 3.52 -7.71
N PHE A 127 -1.27 2.97 -8.35
CA PHE A 127 -1.61 1.56 -8.31
C PHE A 127 -1.00 0.79 -9.48
N THR A 128 -1.18 1.29 -10.71
CA THR A 128 -0.89 0.51 -11.92
C THR A 128 0.62 0.37 -12.21
N VAL A 129 1.44 1.36 -11.87
CA VAL A 129 2.90 1.29 -12.04
C VAL A 129 3.51 0.23 -11.13
N PRO A 130 3.26 0.21 -9.80
CA PRO A 130 3.70 -0.89 -8.93
C PRO A 130 3.24 -2.26 -9.40
N MET A 131 1.97 -2.40 -9.77
CA MET A 131 1.45 -3.68 -10.26
C MET A 131 2.16 -4.13 -11.55
N SER A 132 2.50 -3.21 -12.44
CA SER A 132 3.26 -3.52 -13.67
C SER A 132 4.73 -3.86 -13.39
N LEU A 133 5.31 -3.30 -12.34
CA LEU A 133 6.68 -3.63 -11.90
C LEU A 133 6.77 -5.01 -11.24
N LEU A 134 5.78 -5.34 -10.41
CA LEU A 134 5.75 -6.59 -9.65
C LEU A 134 5.30 -7.77 -10.50
N TRP A 135 4.36 -7.56 -11.44
CA TRP A 135 3.84 -8.56 -12.36
C TRP A 135 3.94 -8.06 -13.81
N PRO A 136 5.17 -8.01 -14.37
CA PRO A 136 5.41 -7.40 -15.69
C PRO A 136 4.80 -8.21 -16.85
N LYS A 137 4.51 -9.49 -16.64
CA LYS A 137 3.89 -10.33 -17.66
C LYS A 137 2.37 -10.36 -17.51
N PRO A 138 1.60 -10.26 -18.60
CA PRO A 138 0.14 -10.25 -18.53
C PRO A 138 -0.46 -11.47 -17.79
N GLU A 139 0.13 -12.64 -17.96
CA GLU A 139 -0.30 -13.88 -17.30
C GLU A 139 -0.10 -13.87 -15.77
N TRP A 140 0.76 -13.00 -15.25
CA TRP A 140 1.01 -12.87 -13.81
C TRP A 140 0.00 -11.95 -13.11
N ARG A 141 -0.86 -11.25 -13.85
CA ARG A 141 -1.86 -10.32 -13.32
C ARG A 141 -3.12 -11.00 -12.77
N ALA A 142 -3.08 -12.30 -12.60
CA ALA A 142 -4.21 -13.07 -12.10
C ALA A 142 -4.45 -12.94 -10.58
N VAL A 143 -3.57 -12.25 -9.84
CA VAL A 143 -3.71 -12.05 -8.39
C VAL A 143 -4.83 -11.05 -8.14
N PRO A 144 -5.92 -11.44 -7.45
CA PRO A 144 -6.97 -10.52 -7.03
C PRO A 144 -6.42 -9.42 -6.11
N THR A 145 -7.02 -8.24 -6.17
CA THR A 145 -6.55 -7.08 -5.41
C THR A 145 -7.65 -6.50 -4.53
N ALA A 146 -7.26 -5.95 -3.38
CA ALA A 146 -8.08 -5.10 -2.53
C ALA A 146 -7.39 -3.72 -2.42
N PRO A 147 -7.80 -2.71 -3.21
CA PRO A 147 -7.20 -1.38 -3.18
C PRO A 147 -7.63 -0.61 -1.93
N ILE A 148 -6.67 0.07 -1.31
CA ILE A 148 -6.91 1.00 -0.21
C ILE A 148 -6.28 2.34 -0.57
N SER A 149 -7.11 3.36 -0.77
CA SER A 149 -6.63 4.73 -1.04
C SER A 149 -6.48 5.52 0.26
N ILE A 150 -5.32 6.19 0.39
CA ILE A 150 -4.98 7.08 1.51
C ILE A 150 -4.91 8.51 0.99
N ASN A 151 -5.57 9.44 1.63
CA ASN A 151 -5.45 10.85 1.28
C ASN A 151 -4.04 11.38 1.57
N THR A 152 -3.32 11.75 0.53
CA THR A 152 -2.04 12.48 0.60
C THR A 152 -2.09 13.82 -0.15
N VAL A 153 -3.24 14.15 -0.74
CA VAL A 153 -3.41 15.28 -1.66
C VAL A 153 -3.98 16.51 -0.95
N GLN A 154 -5.01 16.34 -0.13
CA GLN A 154 -5.71 17.45 0.50
C GLN A 154 -5.59 17.44 2.02
N TYR A 155 -5.10 18.52 2.60
CA TYR A 155 -5.09 18.70 4.06
C TYR A 155 -6.50 18.81 4.63
N PRO A 156 -6.73 18.26 5.85
CA PRO A 156 -5.75 17.59 6.71
C PRO A 156 -5.47 16.15 6.24
N LEU A 157 -4.17 15.76 6.24
CA LEU A 157 -3.75 14.40 5.95
C LEU A 157 -3.84 13.52 7.19
N PRO A 158 -4.03 12.19 7.06
CA PRO A 158 -3.87 11.29 8.18
C PRO A 158 -2.42 11.33 8.69
N THR A 159 -2.24 11.17 9.99
CA THR A 159 -0.88 11.15 10.57
C THR A 159 -0.19 9.81 10.29
N PRO A 160 1.16 9.76 10.25
CA PRO A 160 1.91 8.52 10.14
C PRO A 160 1.51 7.48 11.20
N THR A 161 1.32 7.91 12.47
CA THR A 161 0.81 7.04 13.54
C THR A 161 -0.58 6.45 13.20
N ARG A 162 -1.50 7.25 12.63
CA ARG A 162 -2.83 6.76 12.24
C ARG A 162 -2.73 5.75 11.09
N CYS A 163 -1.86 5.99 10.12
CA CYS A 163 -1.60 5.06 9.02
C CYS A 163 -0.97 3.74 9.52
N TYR A 164 -0.02 3.81 10.45
CA TYR A 164 0.57 2.61 11.05
C TYR A 164 -0.48 1.80 11.85
N LYS A 165 -1.37 2.48 12.61
CA LYS A 165 -2.49 1.83 13.31
C LYS A 165 -3.49 1.21 12.34
N LEU A 166 -3.80 1.89 11.21
CA LEU A 166 -4.63 1.31 10.14
C LEU A 166 -4.01 0.02 9.61
N GLY A 167 -2.70 0.02 9.38
CA GLY A 167 -1.97 -1.19 9.01
C GLY A 167 -2.16 -2.32 10.02
N LYS A 168 -2.00 -2.05 11.32
CA LYS A 168 -2.24 -3.05 12.38
C LYS A 168 -3.67 -3.61 12.33
N ALA A 169 -4.66 -2.76 12.08
CA ALA A 169 -6.05 -3.20 11.93
C ALA A 169 -6.25 -4.07 10.67
N ILE A 170 -5.62 -3.70 9.55
CA ILE A 170 -5.61 -4.51 8.32
C ILE A 170 -5.00 -5.90 8.57
N GLY A 171 -3.87 -5.97 9.27
CA GLY A 171 -3.24 -7.25 9.62
C GLY A 171 -4.18 -8.16 10.42
N ARG A 172 -4.86 -7.62 11.44
CA ARG A 172 -5.88 -8.36 12.23
C ARG A 172 -7.07 -8.79 11.36
N ALA A 173 -7.55 -7.91 10.50
CA ALA A 173 -8.64 -8.23 9.59
C ALA A 173 -8.27 -9.38 8.63
N ILE A 174 -7.06 -9.36 8.07
CA ILE A 174 -6.57 -10.47 7.24
C ILE A 174 -6.55 -11.78 8.02
N GLU A 175 -5.97 -11.79 9.23
CA GLU A 175 -5.86 -13.00 10.05
C GLU A 175 -7.22 -13.55 10.51
N SER A 176 -8.24 -12.70 10.61
CA SER A 176 -9.61 -13.12 10.96
C SER A 176 -10.42 -13.65 9.77
N TYR A 177 -9.92 -13.53 8.54
CA TYR A 177 -10.60 -14.03 7.35
C TYR A 177 -10.58 -15.56 7.33
N GLU A 178 -11.74 -16.17 7.05
CA GLU A 178 -11.93 -17.62 7.23
C GLU A 178 -11.17 -18.47 6.22
N GLU A 179 -10.98 -17.99 4.99
CA GLU A 179 -10.29 -18.74 3.94
C GLU A 179 -8.78 -18.80 4.21
N ASP A 180 -8.16 -19.92 3.86
CA ASP A 180 -6.70 -20.09 3.96
C ASP A 180 -6.01 -19.52 2.72
N ILE A 181 -5.78 -18.21 2.72
CA ILE A 181 -5.13 -17.48 1.62
C ILE A 181 -3.87 -16.77 2.09
N ARG A 182 -2.92 -16.63 1.17
CA ARG A 182 -1.67 -15.90 1.34
C ARG A 182 -1.86 -14.48 0.85
N VAL A 183 -1.82 -13.52 1.76
CA VAL A 183 -2.05 -12.12 1.44
C VAL A 183 -0.73 -11.34 1.43
N LEU A 184 -0.45 -10.66 0.33
CA LEU A 184 0.64 -9.71 0.19
C LEU A 184 0.11 -8.30 0.45
N VAL A 185 0.82 -7.50 1.25
CA VAL A 185 0.47 -6.09 1.46
C VAL A 185 1.48 -5.20 0.74
N ILE A 186 1.00 -4.33 -0.14
CA ILE A 186 1.84 -3.44 -0.95
C ILE A 186 1.57 -1.99 -0.53
N GLY A 187 2.61 -1.26 -0.13
CA GLY A 187 2.55 0.18 0.11
C GLY A 187 3.27 0.91 -1.02
N THR A 188 2.56 1.77 -1.75
CA THR A 188 3.13 2.47 -2.91
C THR A 188 3.54 3.89 -2.57
N GLY A 189 4.27 4.57 -3.47
CA GLY A 189 4.72 5.95 -3.28
C GLY A 189 6.08 6.12 -2.63
N GLY A 190 6.39 7.37 -2.29
CA GLY A 190 7.70 7.72 -1.70
C GLY A 190 8.86 7.47 -2.69
N LEU A 191 10.10 7.76 -2.37
CA LEU A 191 10.60 8.35 -1.13
C LEU A 191 10.56 9.89 -1.20
N SER A 192 11.68 10.59 -0.87
CA SER A 192 11.69 12.05 -0.91
C SER A 192 11.52 12.57 -2.33
N HIS A 193 10.61 13.53 -2.49
CA HIS A 193 10.43 14.31 -3.72
C HIS A 193 9.57 15.54 -3.51
N GLN A 194 9.78 16.51 -4.39
CA GLN A 194 8.96 17.71 -4.48
C GLN A 194 8.85 18.12 -5.94
N LEU A 195 7.63 18.26 -6.44
CA LEU A 195 7.39 18.49 -7.87
C LEU A 195 7.40 19.97 -8.24
N ASP A 196 7.05 20.85 -7.33
CA ASP A 196 6.84 22.27 -7.58
C ASP A 196 7.41 23.19 -6.47
N GLY A 197 7.26 24.50 -6.67
CA GLY A 197 7.71 25.53 -5.72
C GLY A 197 9.23 25.70 -5.68
N GLU A 198 9.72 26.45 -4.69
CA GLU A 198 11.14 26.78 -4.56
C GLU A 198 12.04 25.55 -4.32
N ARG A 199 11.48 24.45 -3.83
CA ARG A 199 12.18 23.21 -3.55
C ARG A 199 11.95 22.15 -4.62
N ALA A 200 11.44 22.50 -5.80
CA ALA A 200 11.25 21.53 -6.89
C ALA A 200 12.53 20.74 -7.17
N GLY A 201 12.41 19.40 -7.25
CA GLY A 201 13.57 18.50 -7.39
C GLY A 201 14.28 18.16 -6.08
N TYR A 202 13.72 18.53 -4.92
CA TYR A 202 14.30 18.20 -3.63
C TYR A 202 14.33 16.70 -3.39
N ILE A 203 15.52 16.19 -3.08
CA ILE A 203 15.77 14.80 -2.68
C ILE A 203 16.64 14.82 -1.44
N ASN A 204 16.24 14.08 -0.40
CA ASN A 204 16.97 13.96 0.84
C ASN A 204 17.42 12.51 1.08
N LYS A 205 18.52 12.14 0.42
CA LYS A 205 19.08 10.79 0.55
C LYS A 205 19.29 10.35 2.00
N LYS A 206 19.70 11.26 2.89
CA LYS A 206 19.94 10.92 4.29
C LYS A 206 18.66 10.52 5.00
N PHE A 207 17.58 11.26 4.77
CA PHE A 207 16.28 10.94 5.32
C PHE A 207 15.69 9.66 4.69
N ASP A 208 15.82 9.50 3.38
CA ASP A 208 15.34 8.30 2.68
C ASP A 208 15.99 7.02 3.22
N LEU A 209 17.33 7.03 3.41
CA LEU A 209 18.04 5.89 3.98
C LEU A 209 17.65 5.64 5.44
N LEU A 210 17.39 6.67 6.22
CA LEU A 210 16.84 6.55 7.57
C LEU A 210 15.45 5.89 7.54
N CYS A 211 14.58 6.29 6.62
CA CYS A 211 13.26 5.66 6.46
C CYS A 211 13.37 4.18 6.11
N LEU A 212 14.25 3.81 5.16
CA LEU A 212 14.49 2.42 4.79
C LEU A 212 14.99 1.59 5.98
N GLU A 213 15.86 2.13 6.80
CA GLU A 213 16.36 1.45 8.01
C GLU A 213 15.27 1.31 9.08
N GLN A 214 14.59 2.42 9.40
CA GLN A 214 13.64 2.44 10.52
C GLN A 214 12.33 1.70 10.21
N ILE A 215 11.88 1.68 8.97
CA ILE A 215 10.68 0.92 8.61
C ILE A 215 10.85 -0.59 8.92
N VAL A 216 12.08 -1.08 8.91
CA VAL A 216 12.43 -2.45 9.30
C VAL A 216 12.56 -2.58 10.81
N ASN A 217 13.39 -1.73 11.42
CA ASN A 217 13.92 -1.91 12.76
C ASN A 217 13.10 -1.22 13.85
N ASP A 218 12.55 -0.04 13.58
CA ASP A 218 11.75 0.75 14.53
C ASP A 218 10.65 1.56 13.83
N PRO A 219 9.65 0.89 13.25
CA PRO A 219 8.57 1.55 12.53
C PRO A 219 7.69 2.43 13.44
N GLU A 220 7.64 2.16 14.73
CA GLU A 220 6.85 2.95 15.68
C GLU A 220 7.51 4.31 15.95
N GLU A 221 8.84 4.37 16.06
CA GLU A 221 9.56 5.63 16.20
C GLU A 221 9.44 6.46 14.91
N LEU A 222 9.60 5.82 13.75
CA LEU A 222 9.39 6.49 12.46
C LEU A 222 7.95 7.01 12.32
N ALA A 223 6.94 6.28 12.80
CA ALA A 223 5.54 6.71 12.78
C ALA A 223 5.22 7.89 13.72
N ARG A 224 6.13 8.32 14.59
CA ARG A 224 5.97 9.52 15.43
C ARG A 224 6.25 10.83 14.69
N TYR A 225 6.85 10.77 13.49
CA TYR A 225 7.00 11.95 12.66
C TYR A 225 5.63 12.58 12.42
N SER A 226 5.57 13.90 12.46
CA SER A 226 4.37 14.62 12.03
C SER A 226 4.33 14.70 10.50
N VAL A 227 3.17 15.01 9.93
CA VAL A 227 3.05 15.33 8.51
C VAL A 227 3.97 16.49 8.12
N HIS A 228 4.14 17.49 8.99
CA HIS A 228 5.03 18.62 8.76
C HIS A 228 6.50 18.19 8.71
N ASP A 229 6.91 17.23 9.56
CA ASP A 229 8.27 16.69 9.52
C ASP A 229 8.51 15.95 8.21
N LEU A 230 7.55 15.15 7.74
CA LEU A 230 7.65 14.47 6.43
C LEU A 230 7.78 15.47 5.29
N VAL A 231 6.96 16.54 5.26
CA VAL A 231 7.06 17.60 4.25
C VAL A 231 8.39 18.32 4.31
N ARG A 232 8.90 18.62 5.51
CA ARG A 232 10.19 19.26 5.70
C ARG A 232 11.33 18.38 5.17
N ASP A 233 11.34 17.11 5.53
CA ASP A 233 12.47 16.22 5.34
C ASP A 233 12.38 15.38 4.05
N ALA A 234 11.17 15.04 3.58
CA ALA A 234 10.96 14.26 2.35
C ALA A 234 10.41 15.08 1.17
N GLY A 235 9.99 16.34 1.39
CA GLY A 235 9.32 17.13 0.36
C GLY A 235 7.80 17.00 0.39
N ALA A 236 7.10 17.87 -0.35
CA ALA A 236 5.64 17.95 -0.30
C ALA A 236 4.96 16.63 -0.69
N GLN A 237 5.48 15.93 -1.68
CA GLN A 237 4.98 14.61 -2.11
C GLN A 237 5.60 13.46 -1.33
N GLY A 238 6.67 13.68 -0.56
CA GLY A 238 7.27 12.66 0.33
C GLY A 238 6.32 12.16 1.42
N VAL A 239 5.18 12.84 1.65
CA VAL A 239 4.07 12.35 2.48
C VAL A 239 3.48 11.02 1.99
N GLU A 240 3.77 10.59 0.78
CA GLU A 240 3.39 9.27 0.27
C GLU A 240 4.00 8.11 1.05
N LEU A 241 5.03 8.35 1.87
CA LEU A 241 5.49 7.40 2.88
C LEU A 241 4.36 6.88 3.81
N LEU A 242 3.23 7.59 3.88
CA LEU A 242 2.05 7.13 4.64
C LEU A 242 1.58 5.74 4.23
N MET A 243 1.69 5.37 2.95
CA MET A 243 1.31 4.04 2.47
C MET A 243 2.30 2.97 2.97
N TRP A 244 3.59 3.31 3.12
CA TRP A 244 4.59 2.39 3.68
C TRP A 244 4.34 2.09 5.15
N PHE A 245 3.85 3.10 5.92
CA PHE A 245 3.44 2.88 7.31
C PHE A 245 2.26 1.92 7.41
N VAL A 246 1.28 2.01 6.50
CA VAL A 246 0.16 1.08 6.46
C VAL A 246 0.65 -0.33 6.14
N MET A 247 1.45 -0.50 5.10
CA MET A 247 2.04 -1.80 4.75
C MET A 247 2.79 -2.41 5.93
N ARG A 248 3.69 -1.63 6.55
CA ARG A 248 4.50 -2.13 7.67
C ARG A 248 3.66 -2.44 8.91
N GLY A 249 2.64 -1.64 9.18
CA GLY A 249 1.69 -1.88 10.26
C GLY A 249 0.90 -3.18 10.11
N ALA A 250 0.61 -3.60 8.86
CA ALA A 250 -0.10 -4.85 8.58
C ALA A 250 0.75 -6.11 8.83
N MET A 251 2.05 -5.93 8.97
CA MET A 251 2.97 -7.02 9.25
C MET A 251 3.10 -7.27 10.75
N THR A 252 3.32 -8.52 11.14
CA THR A 252 3.54 -8.91 12.53
C THR A 252 4.89 -8.40 13.02
N GLY A 253 4.94 -7.87 14.24
CA GLY A 253 6.08 -7.41 15.01
C GLY A 253 7.46 -7.38 14.33
N GLN A 254 8.19 -8.49 14.37
CA GLN A 254 9.50 -8.58 13.75
C GLN A 254 9.40 -9.05 12.30
N VAL A 255 10.15 -8.39 11.43
CA VAL A 255 10.24 -8.72 10.00
C VAL A 255 11.67 -9.05 9.60
N THR A 256 11.83 -9.77 8.50
CA THR A 256 13.11 -9.98 7.84
C THR A 256 13.10 -9.21 6.53
N GLU A 257 14.06 -8.32 6.37
CA GLU A 257 14.31 -7.69 5.07
C GLU A 257 14.89 -8.73 4.11
N LYS A 258 14.23 -8.92 2.99
CA LYS A 258 14.68 -9.83 1.91
C LYS A 258 15.47 -9.09 0.85
N HIS A 259 15.06 -7.86 0.56
CA HIS A 259 15.68 -7.04 -0.47
C HIS A 259 15.29 -5.58 -0.30
N HIS A 260 16.20 -4.66 -0.63
CA HIS A 260 15.85 -3.28 -0.89
C HIS A 260 16.72 -2.66 -1.97
N THR A 261 16.21 -1.63 -2.62
CA THR A 261 16.98 -0.74 -3.48
C THR A 261 16.64 0.71 -3.22
N TYR A 262 17.60 1.58 -3.45
CA TYR A 262 17.43 3.01 -3.46
C TYR A 262 18.02 3.55 -4.76
N HIS A 263 17.23 4.23 -5.55
CA HIS A 263 17.65 4.76 -6.84
C HIS A 263 17.14 6.18 -7.01
N VAL A 264 18.02 7.08 -7.44
CA VAL A 264 17.63 8.41 -7.87
C VAL A 264 17.55 8.37 -9.39
N PRO A 265 16.34 8.26 -9.95
CA PRO A 265 16.15 8.14 -11.38
C PRO A 265 16.25 9.50 -12.06
N ILE A 266 15.94 9.51 -13.33
CA ILE A 266 15.93 10.67 -14.24
C ILE A 266 14.89 11.73 -13.85
N SER A 267 13.94 11.40 -12.94
CA SER A 267 12.91 12.32 -12.44
C SER A 267 13.30 12.94 -11.08
N ASN A 268 12.49 13.90 -10.63
CA ASN A 268 12.67 14.60 -9.36
C ASN A 268 12.27 13.76 -8.13
N THR A 269 12.35 12.43 -8.21
CA THR A 269 11.90 11.52 -7.16
C THR A 269 13.00 10.53 -6.82
N ALA A 270 13.25 10.33 -5.54
CA ALA A 270 14.02 9.19 -5.06
C ALA A 270 13.13 7.95 -5.05
N ALA A 271 13.49 6.95 -5.84
CA ALA A 271 12.75 5.69 -5.90
C ALA A 271 13.28 4.69 -4.88
N GLY A 272 12.38 4.15 -4.06
CA GLY A 272 12.64 3.10 -3.10
C GLY A 272 11.88 1.82 -3.45
N LEU A 273 12.49 0.71 -3.12
CA LEU A 273 11.89 -0.62 -3.19
C LEU A 273 12.34 -1.41 -1.96
N MET A 274 11.42 -2.09 -1.29
CA MET A 274 11.72 -2.93 -0.14
C MET A 274 10.80 -4.13 -0.11
N VAL A 275 11.35 -5.30 0.22
CA VAL A 275 10.62 -6.54 0.43
C VAL A 275 10.87 -7.03 1.85
N LEU A 276 9.79 -7.21 2.59
CA LEU A 276 9.79 -7.69 3.97
C LEU A 276 8.99 -8.99 4.08
N GLU A 277 9.48 -9.92 4.90
CA GLU A 277 8.74 -11.09 5.34
C GLU A 277 8.48 -11.04 6.84
N ASN A 278 7.34 -11.54 7.28
CA ASN A 278 7.13 -11.79 8.69
C ASN A 278 8.12 -12.85 9.18
N LYS A 279 8.83 -12.59 10.27
CA LYS A 279 9.58 -13.65 10.93
C LYS A 279 8.57 -14.68 11.43
N THR A 280 8.74 -15.93 11.00
CA THR A 280 7.94 -17.04 11.50
C THR A 280 8.23 -17.17 12.98
N GLN A 281 7.36 -16.65 13.82
CA GLN A 281 7.42 -16.92 15.26
C GLN A 281 6.84 -18.31 15.46
N GLY A 282 7.63 -19.20 16.08
CA GLY A 282 7.08 -20.42 16.62
C GLY A 282 6.00 -20.06 17.64
N ASN A 283 4.74 -20.23 17.27
CA ASN A 283 3.53 -20.19 18.14
C ASN A 283 3.26 -18.97 19.02
N ASP A 284 3.87 -17.80 18.82
CA ASP A 284 3.53 -16.61 19.61
C ASP A 284 2.49 -15.75 18.89
N ARG A 285 1.24 -15.97 19.28
CA ARG A 285 0.06 -15.20 18.86
C ARG A 285 0.18 -13.74 19.33
N TRP A 286 -0.45 -12.82 18.59
CA TRP A 286 -0.71 -11.39 18.84
C TRP A 286 -1.17 -11.03 20.27
N LEU A 287 -1.26 -11.96 21.20
CA LEU A 287 -1.86 -11.84 22.53
C LEU A 287 -1.00 -11.15 23.59
N ALA A 288 0.19 -10.63 23.27
CA ALA A 288 1.11 -10.18 24.32
C ALA A 288 1.31 -8.65 24.45
N GLN A 289 0.84 -7.80 23.55
CA GLN A 289 1.17 -6.36 23.61
C GLN A 289 0.01 -5.36 23.76
N ASP A 290 -1.27 -5.75 23.67
CA ASP A 290 -2.39 -4.83 23.90
C ASP A 290 -3.06 -5.02 25.28
N LYS A 291 -2.28 -5.15 26.35
CA LYS A 291 -2.84 -5.22 27.72
C LYS A 291 -3.35 -3.90 28.31
N GLU A 292 -3.39 -2.81 27.56
CA GLU A 292 -3.86 -1.51 28.06
C GLU A 292 -5.24 -1.06 27.55
N PHE A 293 -5.96 -1.87 26.76
CA PHE A 293 -7.33 -1.55 26.35
C PHE A 293 -8.30 -2.73 26.48
N GLU A 294 -8.38 -3.34 27.67
CA GLU A 294 -9.55 -4.14 28.06
C GLU A 294 -10.63 -3.26 28.68
N ILE A 295 -11.42 -2.58 27.85
CA ILE A 295 -12.79 -2.20 28.22
C ILE A 295 -13.70 -3.31 27.71
N GLY A 296 -14.23 -4.07 28.67
CA GLY A 296 -15.11 -5.22 28.61
C GLY A 296 -15.91 -5.46 27.31
N ARG A 297 -15.45 -6.34 26.46
CA ARG A 297 -16.28 -6.95 25.42
C ARG A 297 -17.15 -8.05 26.04
N LYS A 298 -18.43 -7.74 26.31
CA LYS A 298 -19.45 -8.78 26.43
C LYS A 298 -19.70 -9.34 25.03
N SER A 299 -19.63 -10.67 24.91
CA SER A 299 -19.95 -11.39 23.66
C SER A 299 -21.39 -11.05 23.24
N ILE A 300 -21.54 -10.34 22.14
CA ILE A 300 -22.82 -10.20 21.46
C ILE A 300 -22.89 -11.37 20.48
N SER A 301 -23.76 -12.33 20.78
CA SER A 301 -24.13 -13.39 19.83
C SER A 301 -24.80 -12.76 18.62
N ASN A 302 -24.21 -12.99 17.45
CA ASN A 302 -24.65 -12.46 16.16
C ASN A 302 -26.03 -13.05 15.81
N PRO A 303 -27.12 -12.25 15.66
CA PRO A 303 -28.34 -12.74 15.06
C PRO A 303 -28.09 -12.83 13.54
N LYS A 304 -28.36 -14.00 12.96
CA LYS A 304 -28.32 -14.26 11.52
C LYS A 304 -29.03 -13.12 10.77
N SER A 305 -28.28 -12.40 9.94
CA SER A 305 -28.81 -11.34 9.10
C SER A 305 -29.65 -11.92 7.98
N GLU A 306 -30.96 -11.80 8.08
CA GLU A 306 -31.85 -11.74 6.94
C GLU A 306 -31.73 -10.35 6.31
N ILE A 307 -30.87 -10.17 5.35
CA ILE A 307 -30.93 -9.05 4.41
C ILE A 307 -31.10 -9.62 3.01
N SER A 308 -32.34 -10.04 2.74
CA SER A 308 -32.88 -10.12 1.38
C SER A 308 -33.82 -8.92 1.21
N ASN A 309 -33.63 -8.21 0.10
CA ASN A 309 -34.51 -7.18 -0.47
C ASN A 309 -34.31 -5.72 -0.05
N TRP A 310 -33.32 -5.09 -0.71
CA TRP A 310 -33.46 -3.67 -1.11
C TRP A 310 -33.06 -3.57 -2.59
N THR A 311 -34.05 -3.80 -3.47
CA THR A 311 -34.06 -3.31 -4.85
C THR A 311 -35.06 -2.19 -4.92
N ALA A 312 -34.61 -0.98 -5.17
CA ALA A 312 -35.34 0.10 -5.80
C ALA A 312 -34.35 1.11 -6.39
#